data_94a916ae65bfebcbb08f9559f3bf17c4
#
_entry.id   94a916ae65bfebcbb08f9559f3bf17c4
#
_cell.length_a   1.000
_cell.length_b   1.000
_cell.length_c   1.000
_cell.angle_alpha   90.00
_cell.angle_beta   90.00
_cell.angle_gamma   90.00
#
_symmetry.space_group_name_H-M   'P 1'
#
loop_
_entity.id
_entity.type
_entity.pdbx_description
1 polymer ?
#
loop_
_entity_poly.entity_id
_entity_poly.type
_entity_poly.pdbx_seq_one_letter_code
_entity_poly.pdbx_strand_id
1 'polypeptide(L)'
;MKDDVVVITSHDDHVGIIDGEIHNGADDDGSGTVTVMELARQFKMLEDAHGMGPRRSVLFMNVVGEEKGLLGSEHYADHPVFPLENTVANLNIDMIGRTDAEHPDDPRYVYLIGSDKLSAELHAISEEANTTFTNLALDYTYNAPDDPNR
;
A
#
# COMPACT_ATOMS: atom_id res chain seq x y z
N MET A 1 17.44 3.06 14.34
CA MET A 1 16.28 2.25 13.90
C MET A 1 14.93 2.87 14.30
N LYS A 2 14.75 3.52 15.45
CA LYS A 2 13.49 4.23 15.75
C LYS A 2 13.32 5.52 14.93
N ASP A 3 14.40 6.05 14.41
CA ASP A 3 14.38 7.21 13.51
C ASP A 3 14.08 6.81 12.05
N ASP A 4 14.24 5.52 11.71
CA ASP A 4 13.85 4.99 10.41
C ASP A 4 12.33 4.80 10.37
N VAL A 5 11.70 5.17 9.27
CA VAL A 5 10.24 5.13 9.10
C VAL A 5 9.88 4.22 7.93
N VAL A 6 8.94 3.32 8.16
CA VAL A 6 8.21 2.62 7.10
C VAL A 6 6.85 3.28 6.96
N VAL A 7 6.49 3.67 5.76
CA VAL A 7 5.18 4.26 5.47
C VAL A 7 4.28 3.20 4.86
N ILE A 8 3.04 3.12 5.32
CA ILE A 8 1.99 2.27 4.74
C ILE A 8 0.87 3.19 4.31
N THR A 9 0.55 3.17 3.02
CA THR A 9 -0.39 4.11 2.41
C THR A 9 -1.54 3.43 1.71
N SER A 10 -2.62 4.18 1.55
CA SER A 10 -3.75 3.98 0.63
C SER A 10 -4.33 5.36 0.31
N HIS A 11 -5.33 5.45 -0.57
CA HIS A 11 -6.07 6.70 -0.72
C HIS A 11 -7.53 6.55 -0.29
N ASP A 12 -8.16 7.65 0.12
CA ASP A 12 -9.53 7.67 0.66
C ASP A 12 -10.53 8.45 -0.20
N ASP A 13 -10.08 9.00 -1.31
CA ASP A 13 -10.93 9.63 -2.31
C ASP A 13 -11.31 8.67 -3.44
N HIS A 14 -12.31 9.04 -4.22
CA HIS A 14 -12.66 8.42 -5.48
C HIS A 14 -13.24 9.47 -6.43
N VAL A 15 -13.49 9.09 -7.68
CA VAL A 15 -13.91 10.00 -8.75
C VAL A 15 -15.24 10.70 -8.50
N GLY A 16 -16.10 10.17 -7.64
CA GLY A 16 -17.36 10.79 -7.24
C GLY A 16 -18.47 10.56 -8.26
N ILE A 17 -19.00 11.63 -8.88
CA ILE A 17 -20.08 11.54 -9.88
C ILE A 17 -19.53 11.86 -11.25
N ILE A 18 -19.62 10.92 -12.18
CA ILE A 18 -19.26 11.08 -13.59
C ILE A 18 -20.49 10.79 -14.44
N ASP A 19 -20.85 11.72 -15.34
CA ASP A 19 -21.98 11.62 -16.26
C ASP A 19 -23.33 11.29 -15.57
N GLY A 20 -23.48 11.70 -14.30
CA GLY A 20 -24.67 11.47 -13.49
C GLY A 20 -24.71 10.13 -12.76
N GLU A 21 -23.69 9.29 -12.91
CA GLU A 21 -23.53 8.04 -12.19
C GLU A 21 -22.61 8.22 -10.98
N ILE A 22 -22.99 7.57 -9.85
CA ILE A 22 -22.22 7.62 -8.61
C ILE A 22 -21.20 6.47 -8.61
N HIS A 23 -19.93 6.83 -8.49
CA HIS A 23 -18.82 5.92 -8.30
C HIS A 23 -18.48 5.90 -6.81
N ASN A 24 -18.76 4.79 -6.14
CA ASN A 24 -18.70 4.70 -4.68
C ASN A 24 -17.30 4.45 -4.09
N GLY A 25 -16.33 3.99 -4.90
CA GLY A 25 -14.96 3.76 -4.44
C GLY A 25 -14.82 2.66 -3.39
N ALA A 26 -15.66 1.60 -3.44
CA ALA A 26 -15.63 0.57 -2.39
C ALA A 26 -14.36 -0.30 -2.45
N ASP A 27 -13.84 -0.54 -3.64
CA ASP A 27 -12.59 -1.26 -3.87
C ASP A 27 -11.45 -0.28 -4.14
N ASP A 28 -11.66 0.67 -4.98
CA ASP A 28 -10.77 1.76 -5.36
C ASP A 28 -11.19 3.06 -4.63
N ASP A 29 -10.57 3.48 -3.49
CA ASP A 29 -9.68 2.60 -2.70
C ASP A 29 -10.20 2.43 -1.26
N GLY A 30 -11.50 2.23 -1.11
CA GLY A 30 -12.09 1.91 0.19
C GLY A 30 -11.49 0.64 0.81
N SER A 31 -11.10 -0.36 -0.02
CA SER A 31 -10.49 -1.60 0.43
C SER A 31 -9.09 -1.36 1.03
N GLY A 32 -8.25 -0.55 0.41
CA GLY A 32 -6.95 -0.16 0.94
C GLY A 32 -7.09 0.71 2.19
N THR A 33 -7.99 1.71 2.16
CA THR A 33 -8.25 2.60 3.31
C THR A 33 -8.57 1.82 4.58
N VAL A 34 -9.54 0.89 4.53
CA VAL A 34 -9.90 0.11 5.74
C VAL A 34 -8.79 -0.85 6.14
N THR A 35 -8.00 -1.34 5.20
CA THR A 35 -6.86 -2.22 5.47
C THR A 35 -5.75 -1.47 6.20
N VAL A 36 -5.41 -0.26 5.79
CA VAL A 36 -4.41 0.58 6.50
C VAL A 36 -4.87 0.88 7.92
N MET A 37 -6.15 1.20 8.12
CA MET A 37 -6.72 1.42 9.45
C MET A 37 -6.66 0.16 10.32
N GLU A 38 -6.99 -1.00 9.75
CA GLU A 38 -6.94 -2.29 10.47
C GLU A 38 -5.51 -2.70 10.82
N LEU A 39 -4.55 -2.49 9.93
CA LEU A 39 -3.14 -2.71 10.21
C LEU A 39 -2.68 -1.84 11.39
N ALA A 40 -3.00 -0.55 11.40
CA ALA A 40 -2.67 0.35 12.50
C ALA A 40 -3.25 -0.17 13.84
N ARG A 41 -4.50 -0.62 13.82
CA ARG A 41 -5.16 -1.23 14.99
C ARG A 41 -4.43 -2.50 15.45
N GLN A 42 -4.07 -3.39 14.52
CA GLN A 42 -3.38 -4.65 14.83
C GLN A 42 -1.99 -4.39 15.44
N PHE A 43 -1.21 -3.48 14.87
CA PHE A 43 0.09 -3.10 15.43
C PHE A 43 -0.04 -2.56 16.86
N LYS A 44 -1.04 -1.71 17.11
CA LYS A 44 -1.30 -1.17 18.46
C LYS A 44 -1.73 -2.25 19.44
N MET A 45 -2.58 -3.17 19.03
CA MET A 45 -3.01 -4.29 19.88
C MET A 45 -1.85 -5.22 20.25
N LEU A 46 -0.95 -5.51 19.31
CA LEU A 46 0.24 -6.34 19.60
C LEU A 46 1.18 -5.65 20.59
N GLU A 47 1.37 -4.34 20.45
CA GLU A 47 2.16 -3.56 21.40
C GLU A 47 1.54 -3.60 22.81
N ASP A 48 0.22 -3.36 22.92
CA ASP A 48 -0.48 -3.35 24.21
C ASP A 48 -0.51 -4.72 24.87
N ALA A 49 -0.67 -5.80 24.10
CA ALA A 49 -0.76 -7.15 24.62
C ALA A 49 0.58 -7.75 25.04
N HIS A 50 1.65 -7.40 24.33
CA HIS A 50 2.94 -8.09 24.44
C HIS A 50 4.11 -7.16 24.74
N GLY A 51 3.92 -5.85 24.76
CA GLY A 51 5.00 -4.85 24.86
C GLY A 51 5.97 -4.89 23.69
N MET A 52 5.56 -5.51 22.58
CA MET A 52 6.39 -5.69 21.38
C MET A 52 5.85 -4.83 20.25
N GLY A 53 6.55 -3.76 19.94
CA GLY A 53 6.32 -2.96 18.74
C GLY A 53 7.35 -3.20 17.66
N PRO A 54 7.16 -2.65 16.47
CA PRO A 54 8.14 -2.71 15.38
C PRO A 54 9.45 -2.02 15.81
N ARG A 55 10.57 -2.50 15.26
CA ARG A 55 11.89 -1.90 15.55
C ARG A 55 12.07 -0.53 14.90
N ARG A 56 11.36 -0.26 13.81
CA ARG A 56 11.26 1.03 13.12
C ARG A 56 9.93 1.68 13.46
N SER A 57 9.85 2.99 13.29
CA SER A 57 8.57 3.69 13.31
C SER A 57 7.75 3.28 12.08
N VAL A 58 6.44 3.11 12.26
CA VAL A 58 5.52 2.85 11.15
C VAL A 58 4.51 3.98 11.09
N LEU A 59 4.41 4.63 9.94
CA LEU A 59 3.40 5.64 9.63
C LEU A 59 2.30 4.99 8.80
N PHE A 60 1.08 5.01 9.31
CA PHE A 60 -0.12 4.62 8.58
C PHE A 60 -0.80 5.89 8.09
N MET A 61 -1.00 6.01 6.78
CA MET A 61 -1.46 7.25 6.18
C MET A 61 -2.42 6.96 5.02
N ASN A 62 -3.63 7.50 5.10
CA ASN A 62 -4.53 7.60 3.97
C ASN A 62 -4.35 8.98 3.34
N VAL A 63 -4.12 9.02 2.03
CA VAL A 63 -3.94 10.26 1.27
C VAL A 63 -5.21 10.61 0.50
N VAL A 64 -5.34 11.86 0.08
CA VAL A 64 -6.50 12.36 -0.68
C VAL A 64 -6.05 12.86 -2.04
N GLY A 65 -6.97 12.87 -3.01
CA GLY A 65 -6.72 13.44 -4.34
C GLY A 65 -5.82 12.57 -5.21
N GLU A 66 -5.82 11.26 -4.97
CA GLU A 66 -5.15 10.29 -5.83
C GLU A 66 -5.69 10.38 -7.24
N GLU A 67 -7.01 10.31 -7.40
CA GLU A 67 -7.79 10.37 -8.63
C GLU A 67 -7.67 11.71 -9.40
N LYS A 68 -7.07 12.69 -8.76
CA LYS A 68 -6.80 14.02 -9.34
C LYS A 68 -5.32 14.24 -9.65
N GLY A 69 -4.52 13.17 -9.64
CA GLY A 69 -3.10 13.18 -9.96
C GLY A 69 -2.20 13.18 -8.74
N LEU A 70 -2.47 12.29 -7.79
CA LEU A 70 -1.59 12.00 -6.63
C LEU A 70 -1.36 13.19 -5.69
N LEU A 71 -2.33 14.11 -5.58
CA LEU A 71 -2.15 15.39 -4.87
C LEU A 71 -1.70 15.23 -3.41
N GLY A 72 -2.28 14.28 -2.68
CA GLY A 72 -1.96 14.06 -1.28
C GLY A 72 -0.59 13.45 -1.06
N SER A 73 -0.21 12.48 -1.88
CA SER A 73 1.13 11.86 -1.81
C SER A 73 2.23 12.83 -2.26
N GLU A 74 1.99 13.64 -3.29
CA GLU A 74 2.90 14.72 -3.70
C GLU A 74 3.07 15.75 -2.57
N HIS A 75 1.95 16.19 -1.97
CA HIS A 75 2.00 17.11 -0.85
C HIS A 75 2.81 16.54 0.33
N TYR A 76 2.64 15.27 0.66
CA TYR A 76 3.43 14.63 1.71
C TYR A 76 4.92 14.57 1.34
N ALA A 77 5.25 14.28 0.09
CA ALA A 77 6.64 14.27 -0.36
C ALA A 77 7.32 15.65 -0.23
N ASP A 78 6.57 16.72 -0.50
CA ASP A 78 7.07 18.10 -0.39
C ASP A 78 7.09 18.61 1.07
N HIS A 79 6.18 18.11 1.91
CA HIS A 79 5.98 18.56 3.31
C HIS A 79 5.89 17.37 4.27
N PRO A 80 6.92 16.52 4.35
CA PRO A 80 6.86 15.28 5.11
C PRO A 80 6.80 15.52 6.60
N VAL A 81 6.00 14.71 7.32
CA VAL A 81 5.94 14.73 8.79
C VAL A 81 7.25 14.21 9.41
N PHE A 82 7.88 13.26 8.74
CA PHE A 82 9.21 12.76 9.08
C PHE A 82 10.17 13.06 7.92
N PRO A 83 11.45 13.37 8.19
CA PRO A 83 12.42 13.61 7.11
C PRO A 83 12.45 12.45 6.10
N LEU A 84 12.38 12.76 4.80
CA LEU A 84 12.36 11.72 3.76
C LEU A 84 13.61 10.84 3.77
N GLU A 85 14.76 11.38 4.16
CA GLU A 85 15.99 10.60 4.32
C GLU A 85 15.90 9.50 5.38
N ASN A 86 14.91 9.56 6.25
CA ASN A 86 14.62 8.53 7.25
C ASN A 86 13.53 7.55 6.77
N THR A 87 12.86 7.81 5.68
CA THR A 87 11.85 6.92 5.11
C THR A 87 12.51 5.81 4.31
N VAL A 88 12.49 4.59 4.84
CA VAL A 88 13.20 3.45 4.26
C VAL A 88 12.38 2.66 3.24
N ALA A 89 11.05 2.73 3.34
CA ALA A 89 10.13 2.11 2.39
C ALA A 89 8.75 2.78 2.47
N ASN A 90 8.02 2.78 1.34
CA ASN A 90 6.58 2.99 1.28
C ASN A 90 5.92 1.73 0.73
N LEU A 91 4.88 1.25 1.41
CA LEU A 91 4.06 0.11 1.01
C LEU A 91 2.66 0.65 0.73
N ASN A 92 2.33 0.83 -0.54
CA ASN A 92 1.00 1.28 -0.94
C ASN A 92 0.05 0.08 -1.10
N ILE A 93 -1.19 0.24 -0.65
CA ILE A 93 -2.25 -0.77 -0.74
C ILE A 93 -3.39 -0.14 -1.53
N ASP A 94 -3.78 -0.79 -2.63
CA ASP A 94 -4.78 -0.28 -3.53
C ASP A 94 -5.54 -1.44 -4.18
N MET A 95 -6.87 -1.31 -4.29
CA MET A 95 -7.76 -2.24 -4.98
C MET A 95 -7.59 -3.72 -4.59
N ILE A 96 -7.56 -4.01 -3.30
CA ILE A 96 -7.37 -5.37 -2.78
C ILE A 96 -8.68 -6.09 -2.41
N GLY A 97 -9.83 -5.47 -2.67
CA GLY A 97 -11.13 -5.94 -2.21
C GLY A 97 -11.83 -6.93 -3.15
N ARG A 98 -11.34 -7.14 -4.36
CA ARG A 98 -11.93 -8.07 -5.34
C ARG A 98 -10.89 -8.63 -6.31
N THR A 99 -11.28 -9.68 -7.04
CA THR A 99 -10.53 -10.20 -8.19
C THR A 99 -10.85 -9.41 -9.46
N ASP A 100 -9.93 -9.40 -10.40
CA ASP A 100 -10.12 -8.82 -11.72
C ASP A 100 -10.44 -9.88 -12.82
N ALA A 101 -10.50 -9.43 -14.06
CA ALA A 101 -10.82 -10.29 -15.20
C ALA A 101 -9.67 -11.25 -15.58
N GLU A 102 -8.43 -10.95 -15.17
CA GLU A 102 -7.26 -11.78 -15.47
C GLU A 102 -7.15 -12.95 -14.49
N HIS A 103 -7.79 -12.82 -13.30
CA HIS A 103 -7.78 -13.84 -12.25
C HIS A 103 -9.21 -14.25 -11.83
N PRO A 104 -10.06 -14.70 -12.76
CA PRO A 104 -11.48 -14.91 -12.47
C PRO A 104 -11.74 -16.10 -11.51
N ASP A 105 -10.84 -17.06 -11.48
CA ASP A 105 -11.02 -18.36 -10.79
C ASP A 105 -10.13 -18.53 -9.55
N ASP A 106 -9.12 -17.69 -9.35
CA ASP A 106 -8.23 -17.77 -8.18
C ASP A 106 -8.10 -16.40 -7.48
N PRO A 107 -8.78 -16.21 -6.35
CA PRO A 107 -8.71 -14.96 -5.58
C PRO A 107 -7.43 -14.82 -4.75
N ARG A 108 -6.53 -15.79 -4.79
CA ARG A 108 -5.31 -15.81 -3.97
C ARG A 108 -4.11 -15.26 -4.72
N TYR A 109 -4.23 -14.04 -5.23
CA TYR A 109 -3.14 -13.33 -5.89
C TYR A 109 -3.03 -11.89 -5.38
N VAL A 110 -1.91 -11.26 -5.73
CA VAL A 110 -1.69 -9.83 -5.58
C VAL A 110 -0.72 -9.35 -6.65
N TYR A 111 -1.01 -8.20 -7.24
CA TYR A 111 -0.04 -7.50 -8.08
C TYR A 111 1.04 -6.87 -7.22
N LEU A 112 2.29 -7.12 -7.55
CA LEU A 112 3.43 -6.51 -6.89
C LEU A 112 4.09 -5.54 -7.86
N ILE A 113 3.89 -4.23 -7.63
CA ILE A 113 4.25 -3.16 -8.56
C ILE A 113 5.40 -2.34 -7.99
N GLY A 114 6.44 -2.10 -8.78
CA GLY A 114 7.56 -1.24 -8.41
C GLY A 114 8.46 -1.75 -7.29
N SER A 115 8.26 -2.98 -6.82
CA SER A 115 8.97 -3.53 -5.66
C SER A 115 10.49 -3.62 -5.83
N ASP A 116 10.98 -3.84 -7.04
CA ASP A 116 12.41 -3.93 -7.40
C ASP A 116 12.97 -2.64 -7.99
N LYS A 117 12.14 -1.61 -8.19
CA LYS A 117 12.50 -0.38 -8.90
C LYS A 117 13.62 0.40 -8.20
N LEU A 118 13.57 0.48 -6.88
CA LEU A 118 14.54 1.22 -6.07
C LEU A 118 15.38 0.32 -5.16
N SER A 119 14.89 -0.88 -4.82
CA SER A 119 15.54 -1.76 -3.86
C SER A 119 15.28 -3.23 -4.16
N ALA A 120 16.29 -3.93 -4.66
CA ALA A 120 16.25 -5.39 -4.81
C ALA A 120 16.10 -6.11 -3.45
N GLU A 121 16.57 -5.51 -2.35
CA GLU A 121 16.40 -6.05 -1.00
C GLU A 121 14.93 -6.01 -0.57
N LEU A 122 14.21 -4.90 -0.81
CA LEU A 122 12.78 -4.81 -0.50
C LEU A 122 11.96 -5.83 -1.30
N HIS A 123 12.30 -6.01 -2.58
CA HIS A 123 11.68 -7.04 -3.41
C HIS A 123 11.87 -8.44 -2.82
N ALA A 124 13.11 -8.81 -2.48
CA ALA A 124 13.41 -10.12 -1.89
C ALA A 124 12.69 -10.32 -0.54
N ILE A 125 12.61 -9.29 0.30
CA ILE A 125 11.87 -9.32 1.57
C ILE A 125 10.38 -9.56 1.32
N SER A 126 9.79 -8.93 0.30
CA SER A 126 8.38 -9.10 -0.05
C SER A 126 8.08 -10.54 -0.50
N GLU A 127 8.94 -11.12 -1.33
CA GLU A 127 8.80 -12.52 -1.77
C GLU A 127 8.98 -13.52 -0.60
N GLU A 128 9.97 -13.30 0.27
CA GLU A 128 10.19 -14.12 1.45
C GLU A 128 9.01 -14.05 2.43
N ALA A 129 8.50 -12.85 2.68
CA ALA A 129 7.33 -12.64 3.53
C ALA A 129 6.09 -13.35 2.97
N ASN A 130 5.84 -13.21 1.66
CA ASN A 130 4.75 -13.92 1.00
C ASN A 130 4.90 -15.45 1.14
N THR A 131 6.06 -15.98 0.80
CA THR A 131 6.32 -17.44 0.87
C THR A 131 6.17 -17.98 2.30
N THR A 132 6.55 -17.18 3.28
CA THR A 132 6.54 -17.59 4.69
C THR A 132 5.15 -17.53 5.33
N PHE A 133 4.35 -16.50 4.99
CA PHE A 133 3.16 -16.19 5.78
C PHE A 133 1.85 -16.31 5.01
N THR A 134 1.82 -16.07 3.70
CA THR A 134 0.57 -15.96 2.95
C THR A 134 0.47 -16.92 1.76
N ASN A 135 1.56 -17.13 1.07
CA ASN A 135 1.67 -17.97 -0.13
C ASN A 135 0.63 -17.59 -1.21
N LEU A 136 0.50 -16.29 -1.46
CA LEU A 136 -0.29 -15.78 -2.58
C LEU A 136 0.47 -15.95 -3.89
N ALA A 137 -0.23 -16.03 -5.00
CA ALA A 137 0.37 -15.86 -6.32
C ALA A 137 0.79 -14.38 -6.49
N LEU A 138 2.08 -14.12 -6.64
CA LEU A 138 2.59 -12.77 -6.93
C LEU A 138 2.54 -12.56 -8.43
N ASP A 139 1.74 -11.58 -8.88
CA ASP A 139 1.65 -11.20 -10.27
C ASP A 139 2.50 -9.94 -10.52
N TYR A 140 3.41 -10.03 -11.47
CA TYR A 140 4.36 -8.97 -11.84
C TYR A 140 4.01 -8.33 -13.19
N THR A 141 2.81 -8.51 -13.70
CA THR A 141 2.40 -7.99 -15.01
C THR A 141 2.70 -6.49 -15.14
N TYR A 142 2.43 -5.72 -14.08
CA TYR A 142 2.68 -4.27 -14.06
C TYR A 142 4.06 -3.88 -13.49
N ASN A 143 4.96 -4.84 -13.32
CA ASN A 143 6.33 -4.59 -12.83
C ASN A 143 7.39 -4.58 -13.96
N ALA A 144 6.98 -4.71 -15.22
CA ALA A 144 7.89 -4.66 -16.35
C ALA A 144 8.61 -3.29 -16.43
N PRO A 145 9.90 -3.26 -16.83
CA PRO A 145 10.67 -2.01 -16.86
C PRO A 145 10.09 -0.90 -17.72
N ASP A 146 9.28 -1.25 -18.71
CA ASP A 146 8.62 -0.36 -19.66
C ASP A 146 7.13 -0.12 -19.34
N ASP A 147 6.62 -0.68 -18.24
CA ASP A 147 5.25 -0.41 -17.80
C ASP A 147 5.15 1.01 -17.24
N PRO A 148 4.20 1.83 -17.73
CA PRO A 148 4.03 3.21 -17.26
C PRO A 148 3.57 3.34 -15.80
N ASN A 149 3.02 2.27 -15.21
CA ASN A 149 2.53 2.23 -13.83
C ASN A 149 3.59 1.75 -12.84
N ARG A 150 4.75 1.36 -13.31
CA ARG A 150 5.85 0.87 -12.48
C ARG A 150 6.57 1.96 -11.70
#